data_0981a4d45ef35a05b40d800ade9979bf
#
_entry.id   0981a4d45ef35a05b40d800ade9979bf
#
_cell.length_a   1.000
_cell.length_b   1.000
_cell.length_c   1.000
_cell.angle_alpha   90.00
_cell.angle_beta   90.00
_cell.angle_gamma   90.00
#
_symmetry.space_group_name_H-M   'P 1'
#
loop_
_entity.id
_entity.type
_entity.pdbx_description
1 polymer ?
#
loop_
_entity_poly.entity_id
_entity_poly.type
_entity_poly.pdbx_seq_one_letter_code
_entity_poly.pdbx_strand_id
1 'polypeptide(L)'
;MSLSSTDAAFAHLQELLDELPDMQELGEKARLARVADEAAALDHELAAAHATLTLRESDLAEARAQLEAAETAQDAGRADHFRREVLFCADQVALAKGPVNEAEFKIANLLKREGAESLQALRAHALDAAELADLDTRIAAYQDDYQRTYELCQSIEDSEGPRE
;
A
#
# COMPACT_ATOMS: atom_id res chain seq x y z
N MET A 1 -40.34 -23.71 25.08
CA MET A 1 -40.92 -22.39 25.10
C MET A 1 -40.38 -21.64 23.84
N SER A 2 -41.27 -21.25 22.94
CA SER A 2 -40.87 -20.49 21.75
C SER A 2 -40.60 -19.05 22.22
N LEU A 3 -39.39 -18.55 22.05
CA LEU A 3 -39.09 -17.13 22.22
C LEU A 3 -40.04 -16.32 21.35
N SER A 4 -40.49 -15.14 21.83
CA SER A 4 -41.21 -14.21 20.97
C SER A 4 -40.25 -13.75 19.84
N SER A 5 -40.80 -13.30 18.71
CA SER A 5 -39.93 -12.80 17.59
C SER A 5 -39.09 -11.60 18.05
N THR A 6 -39.56 -10.85 19.03
CA THR A 6 -38.87 -9.74 19.68
C THR A 6 -37.67 -10.23 20.49
N ASP A 7 -37.89 -11.22 21.38
CA ASP A 7 -36.78 -11.80 22.17
C ASP A 7 -35.69 -12.42 21.28
N ALA A 8 -36.09 -13.03 20.16
CA ALA A 8 -35.16 -13.61 19.21
C ALA A 8 -34.29 -12.55 18.52
N ALA A 9 -34.84 -11.37 18.17
CA ALA A 9 -34.08 -10.29 17.55
C ALA A 9 -33.04 -9.72 18.52
N PHE A 10 -33.42 -9.46 19.79
CA PHE A 10 -32.49 -8.98 20.81
C PHE A 10 -31.41 -10.03 21.16
N ALA A 11 -31.78 -11.32 21.23
CA ALA A 11 -30.80 -12.37 21.44
C ALA A 11 -29.78 -12.46 20.31
N HIS A 12 -30.22 -12.32 19.05
CA HIS A 12 -29.33 -12.31 17.90
C HIS A 12 -28.42 -11.07 17.88
N LEU A 13 -28.95 -9.89 18.24
CA LEU A 13 -28.11 -8.70 18.39
C LEU A 13 -27.02 -8.90 19.45
N GLN A 14 -27.34 -9.56 20.57
CA GLN A 14 -26.36 -9.86 21.59
C GLN A 14 -25.26 -10.81 21.09
N GLU A 15 -25.64 -11.86 20.31
CA GLU A 15 -24.66 -12.76 19.68
C GLU A 15 -23.71 -11.99 18.76
N LEU A 16 -24.24 -11.08 17.93
CA LEU A 16 -23.42 -10.23 17.04
C LEU A 16 -22.49 -9.29 17.82
N LEU A 17 -22.95 -8.75 18.94
CA LEU A 17 -22.11 -7.92 19.82
C LEU A 17 -21.00 -8.73 20.49
N ASP A 18 -21.27 -9.98 20.85
CA ASP A 18 -20.26 -10.87 21.42
C ASP A 18 -19.20 -11.28 20.37
N GLU A 19 -19.57 -11.37 19.09
CA GLU A 19 -18.64 -11.63 17.95
C GLU A 19 -17.86 -10.38 17.50
N LEU A 20 -18.26 -9.18 17.90
CA LEU A 20 -17.66 -7.92 17.44
C LEU A 20 -16.13 -7.86 17.61
N PRO A 21 -15.54 -8.29 18.74
CA PRO A 21 -14.08 -8.26 18.91
C PRO A 21 -13.36 -9.11 17.86
N ASP A 22 -13.88 -10.30 17.56
CA ASP A 22 -13.30 -11.21 16.56
C ASP A 22 -13.39 -10.59 15.14
N MET A 23 -14.52 -9.93 14.83
CA MET A 23 -14.70 -9.23 13.55
C MET A 23 -13.79 -8.01 13.43
N GLN A 24 -13.52 -7.30 14.52
CA GLN A 24 -12.55 -6.20 14.55
C GLN A 24 -11.13 -6.72 14.28
N GLU A 25 -10.76 -7.86 14.83
CA GLU A 25 -9.48 -8.52 14.59
C GLU A 25 -9.29 -8.92 13.12
N LEU A 26 -10.34 -9.49 12.50
CA LEU A 26 -10.36 -9.81 11.08
C LEU A 26 -10.27 -8.55 10.20
N GLY A 27 -10.95 -7.48 10.59
CA GLY A 27 -10.87 -6.18 9.92
C GLY A 27 -9.46 -5.59 9.95
N GLU A 28 -8.78 -5.67 11.09
CA GLU A 28 -7.40 -5.23 11.23
C GLU A 28 -6.44 -6.11 10.41
N LYS A 29 -6.65 -7.42 10.38
CA LYS A 29 -5.88 -8.34 9.53
C LYS A 29 -6.02 -8.00 8.06
N ALA A 30 -7.25 -7.72 7.58
CA ALA A 30 -7.49 -7.32 6.20
C ALA A 30 -6.86 -5.95 5.88
N ARG A 31 -6.91 -5.00 6.82
CA ARG A 31 -6.25 -3.70 6.69
C ARG A 31 -4.74 -3.84 6.55
N LEU A 32 -4.11 -4.64 7.43
CA LEU A 32 -2.66 -4.87 7.39
C LEU A 32 -2.22 -5.59 6.12
N ALA A 33 -3.03 -6.50 5.58
CA ALA A 33 -2.76 -7.14 4.30
C ALA A 33 -2.73 -6.13 3.14
N ARG A 34 -3.66 -5.16 3.11
CA ARG A 34 -3.63 -4.07 2.11
C ARG A 34 -2.42 -3.15 2.26
N VAL A 35 -2.00 -2.88 3.50
CA VAL A 35 -0.77 -2.13 3.76
C VAL A 35 0.46 -2.91 3.29
N ALA A 36 0.47 -4.24 3.43
CA ALA A 36 1.53 -5.10 2.91
C ALA A 36 1.62 -5.05 1.38
N ASP A 37 0.48 -5.01 0.67
CA ASP A 37 0.43 -4.84 -0.78
C ASP A 37 0.96 -3.45 -1.21
N GLU A 38 0.58 -2.38 -0.50
CA GLU A 38 1.12 -1.03 -0.72
C GLU A 38 2.63 -1.01 -0.52
N ALA A 39 3.14 -1.65 0.54
CA ALA A 39 4.57 -1.75 0.82
C ALA A 39 5.31 -2.52 -0.28
N ALA A 40 4.74 -3.60 -0.79
CA ALA A 40 5.32 -4.38 -1.90
C ALA A 40 5.36 -3.57 -3.21
N ALA A 41 4.32 -2.79 -3.50
CA ALA A 41 4.28 -1.93 -4.67
C ALA A 41 5.35 -0.82 -4.60
N LEU A 42 5.52 -0.18 -3.45
CA LEU A 42 6.54 0.85 -3.23
C LEU A 42 7.97 0.31 -3.29
N ASP A 43 8.20 -0.90 -2.77
CA ASP A 43 9.49 -1.59 -2.88
C ASP A 43 9.85 -1.85 -4.35
N HIS A 44 8.87 -2.29 -5.14
CA HIS A 44 9.04 -2.48 -6.57
C HIS A 44 9.28 -1.16 -7.33
N GLU A 45 8.54 -0.09 -6.99
CA GLU A 45 8.71 1.25 -7.57
C GLU A 45 10.14 1.77 -7.31
N LEU A 46 10.63 1.65 -6.08
CA LEU A 46 11.99 2.04 -5.70
C LEU A 46 13.05 1.24 -6.44
N ALA A 47 12.89 -0.09 -6.53
CA ALA A 47 13.83 -0.94 -7.26
C ALA A 47 13.90 -0.58 -8.75
N ALA A 48 12.77 -0.30 -9.40
CA ALA A 48 12.72 0.13 -10.79
C ALA A 48 13.37 1.51 -10.99
N ALA A 49 13.14 2.46 -10.07
CA ALA A 49 13.77 3.77 -10.12
C ALA A 49 15.29 3.69 -9.96
N HIS A 50 15.79 2.87 -9.03
CA HIS A 50 17.22 2.62 -8.86
C HIS A 50 17.85 1.95 -10.10
N ALA A 51 17.17 0.98 -10.72
CA ALA A 51 17.65 0.35 -11.95
C ALA A 51 17.81 1.37 -13.08
N THR A 52 16.85 2.29 -13.22
CA THR A 52 16.91 3.38 -14.19
C THR A 52 18.08 4.33 -13.89
N LEU A 53 18.25 4.74 -12.66
CA LEU A 53 19.34 5.62 -12.23
C LEU A 53 20.70 4.97 -12.52
N THR A 54 20.88 3.70 -12.15
CA THR A 54 22.12 2.95 -12.40
C THR A 54 22.45 2.88 -13.90
N LEU A 55 21.43 2.66 -14.75
CA LEU A 55 21.63 2.68 -16.21
C LEU A 55 22.13 4.04 -16.68
N ARG A 56 21.51 5.14 -16.23
CA ARG A 56 21.93 6.50 -16.61
C ARG A 56 23.32 6.87 -16.09
N GLU A 57 23.69 6.41 -14.91
CA GLU A 57 25.05 6.57 -14.37
C GLU A 57 26.07 5.79 -15.20
N SER A 58 25.72 4.59 -15.68
CA SER A 58 26.56 3.82 -16.59
C SER A 58 26.76 4.53 -17.94
N ASP A 59 25.66 5.05 -18.54
CA ASP A 59 25.72 5.83 -19.80
C ASP A 59 26.66 7.05 -19.64
N LEU A 60 26.56 7.75 -18.51
CA LEU A 60 27.41 8.91 -18.21
C LEU A 60 28.90 8.50 -18.07
N ALA A 61 29.15 7.38 -17.37
CA ALA A 61 30.52 6.88 -17.20
C ALA A 61 31.16 6.50 -18.55
N GLU A 62 30.38 5.86 -19.44
CA GLU A 62 30.84 5.53 -20.78
C GLU A 62 31.12 6.78 -21.63
N ALA A 63 30.21 7.76 -21.62
CA ALA A 63 30.41 9.02 -22.34
C ALA A 63 31.69 9.76 -21.87
N ARG A 64 31.96 9.75 -20.58
CA ARG A 64 33.19 10.32 -20.02
C ARG A 64 34.45 9.59 -20.47
N ALA A 65 34.41 8.25 -20.50
CA ALA A 65 35.53 7.43 -20.98
C ALA A 65 35.81 7.68 -22.45
N GLN A 66 34.77 7.83 -23.26
CA GLN A 66 34.92 8.16 -24.71
C GLN A 66 35.47 9.59 -24.90
N LEU A 67 35.06 10.53 -24.08
CA LEU A 67 35.63 11.89 -24.11
C LEU A 67 37.11 11.87 -23.78
N GLU A 68 37.52 11.19 -22.72
CA GLU A 68 38.92 11.04 -22.32
C GLU A 68 39.76 10.41 -23.43
N ALA A 69 39.25 9.36 -24.09
CA ALA A 69 39.90 8.71 -25.21
C ALA A 69 40.06 9.66 -26.42
N ALA A 70 39.05 10.46 -26.74
CA ALA A 70 39.11 11.43 -27.84
C ALA A 70 40.10 12.57 -27.55
N GLU A 71 40.14 13.06 -26.33
CA GLU A 71 41.08 14.09 -25.89
C GLU A 71 42.54 13.56 -25.92
N THR A 72 42.76 12.34 -25.43
CA THR A 72 44.07 11.68 -25.50
C THR A 72 44.53 11.48 -26.95
N ALA A 73 43.61 11.15 -27.86
CA ALA A 73 43.90 11.01 -29.29
C ALA A 73 44.02 12.36 -30.02
N GLN A 74 43.82 13.48 -29.34
CA GLN A 74 43.79 14.83 -29.91
C GLN A 74 42.78 15.02 -31.04
N ASP A 75 41.68 14.25 -31.03
CA ASP A 75 40.58 14.33 -31.98
C ASP A 75 39.55 15.36 -31.51
N ALA A 76 39.70 16.61 -31.91
CA ALA A 76 38.89 17.70 -31.50
C ALA A 76 37.40 17.50 -31.89
N GLY A 77 37.11 16.92 -33.02
CA GLY A 77 35.74 16.68 -33.49
C GLY A 77 35.00 15.66 -32.60
N ARG A 78 35.66 14.55 -32.31
CA ARG A 78 35.12 13.54 -31.38
C ARG A 78 35.03 14.07 -29.96
N ALA A 79 36.02 14.82 -29.49
CA ALA A 79 35.98 15.43 -28.16
C ALA A 79 34.78 16.37 -28.03
N ASP A 80 34.48 17.23 -28.99
CA ASP A 80 33.32 18.11 -28.98
C ASP A 80 32.00 17.35 -29.02
N HIS A 81 31.93 16.22 -29.74
CA HIS A 81 30.76 15.36 -29.73
C HIS A 81 30.53 14.76 -28.33
N PHE A 82 31.55 14.16 -27.73
CA PHE A 82 31.42 13.53 -26.43
C PHE A 82 31.25 14.50 -25.25
N ARG A 83 31.72 15.75 -25.36
CA ARG A 83 31.38 16.79 -24.36
C ARG A 83 29.89 17.05 -24.33
N ARG A 84 29.22 17.13 -25.47
CA ARG A 84 27.77 17.27 -25.54
C ARG A 84 27.05 16.04 -24.99
N GLU A 85 27.55 14.85 -25.30
CA GLU A 85 27.01 13.58 -24.82
C GLU A 85 27.12 13.49 -23.27
N VAL A 86 28.27 13.87 -22.70
CA VAL A 86 28.45 13.93 -21.23
C VAL A 86 27.45 14.88 -20.57
N LEU A 87 27.21 16.05 -21.16
CA LEU A 87 26.19 16.99 -20.62
C LEU A 87 24.79 16.39 -20.69
N PHE A 88 24.42 15.79 -21.82
CA PHE A 88 23.14 15.12 -21.98
C PHE A 88 22.95 13.98 -20.96
N CYS A 89 23.95 13.09 -20.84
CA CYS A 89 23.89 11.98 -19.87
C CYS A 89 23.83 12.50 -18.41
N ALA A 90 24.54 13.58 -18.09
CA ALA A 90 24.48 14.20 -16.77
C ALA A 90 23.06 14.72 -16.45
N ASP A 91 22.39 15.34 -17.42
CA ASP A 91 20.99 15.78 -17.28
C ASP A 91 20.05 14.56 -17.08
N GLN A 92 20.28 13.46 -17.82
CA GLN A 92 19.50 12.24 -17.64
C GLN A 92 19.68 11.61 -16.26
N VAL A 93 20.89 11.63 -15.68
CA VAL A 93 21.16 11.21 -14.31
C VAL A 93 20.41 12.10 -13.32
N ALA A 94 20.45 13.42 -13.51
CA ALA A 94 19.73 14.36 -12.64
C ALA A 94 18.22 14.10 -12.66
N LEU A 95 17.64 13.87 -13.83
CA LEU A 95 16.22 13.53 -13.98
C LEU A 95 15.87 12.18 -13.34
N ALA A 96 16.73 11.17 -13.47
CA ALA A 96 16.49 9.83 -12.91
C ALA A 96 16.54 9.78 -11.37
N LYS A 97 17.10 10.79 -10.71
CA LYS A 97 17.07 10.91 -9.24
C LYS A 97 15.69 11.27 -8.70
N GLY A 98 14.87 11.96 -9.49
CA GLY A 98 13.53 12.38 -9.06
C GLY A 98 12.64 11.21 -8.62
N PRO A 99 12.42 10.18 -9.46
CA PRO A 99 11.64 9.00 -9.10
C PRO A 99 12.19 8.24 -7.88
N VAL A 100 13.51 8.17 -7.69
CA VAL A 100 14.12 7.56 -6.49
C VAL A 100 13.71 8.32 -5.24
N ASN A 101 13.90 9.65 -5.24
CA ASN A 101 13.54 10.50 -4.11
C ASN A 101 12.03 10.44 -3.80
N GLU A 102 11.20 10.38 -4.83
CA GLU A 102 9.75 10.26 -4.69
C GLU A 102 9.35 8.93 -4.04
N ALA A 103 9.91 7.81 -4.50
CA ALA A 103 9.65 6.49 -3.93
C ALA A 103 10.13 6.42 -2.47
N GLU A 104 11.32 6.91 -2.16
CA GLU A 104 11.84 6.98 -0.80
C GLU A 104 10.94 7.82 0.12
N PHE A 105 10.43 8.95 -0.36
CA PHE A 105 9.51 9.80 0.38
C PHE A 105 8.18 9.10 0.66
N LYS A 106 7.61 8.41 -0.33
CA LYS A 106 6.38 7.61 -0.15
C LYS A 106 6.58 6.50 0.88
N ILE A 107 7.72 5.81 0.82
CA ILE A 107 8.09 4.76 1.79
C ILE A 107 8.22 5.34 3.20
N ALA A 108 8.92 6.44 3.36
CA ALA A 108 9.07 7.08 4.67
C ALA A 108 7.71 7.49 5.27
N ASN A 109 6.79 8.00 4.45
CA ASN A 109 5.44 8.34 4.88
C ASN A 109 4.62 7.11 5.27
N LEU A 110 4.71 6.02 4.51
CA LEU A 110 4.04 4.76 4.83
C LEU A 110 4.53 4.21 6.18
N LEU A 111 5.86 4.12 6.37
CA LEU A 111 6.46 3.64 7.61
C LEU A 111 6.04 4.49 8.81
N LYS A 112 6.03 5.81 8.66
CA LYS A 112 5.59 6.74 9.71
C LYS A 112 4.10 6.56 10.03
N ARG A 113 3.25 6.43 9.02
CA ARG A 113 1.80 6.26 9.18
C ARG A 113 1.48 4.97 9.94
N GLU A 114 2.15 3.89 9.61
CA GLU A 114 1.93 2.57 10.22
C GLU A 114 2.78 2.33 11.50
N GLY A 115 3.70 3.23 11.85
CA GLY A 115 4.61 3.04 12.98
C GLY A 115 5.55 1.85 12.82
N ALA A 116 5.90 1.52 11.57
CA ALA A 116 6.72 0.35 11.23
C ALA A 116 8.19 0.72 11.05
N GLU A 117 9.07 -0.21 11.36
CA GLU A 117 10.52 -0.01 11.25
C GLU A 117 11.05 -0.25 9.83
N SER A 118 10.33 -1.04 9.01
CA SER A 118 10.76 -1.40 7.65
C SER A 118 9.60 -1.86 6.77
N LEU A 119 9.76 -1.77 5.45
CA LEU A 119 8.83 -2.36 4.48
C LEU A 119 8.70 -3.88 4.67
N GLN A 120 9.77 -4.56 5.05
CA GLN A 120 9.73 -6.00 5.30
C GLN A 120 8.80 -6.36 6.47
N ALA A 121 8.78 -5.55 7.53
CA ALA A 121 7.87 -5.74 8.64
C ALA A 121 6.40 -5.60 8.20
N LEU A 122 6.10 -4.62 7.34
CA LEU A 122 4.75 -4.46 6.76
C LEU A 122 4.38 -5.61 5.83
N ARG A 123 5.29 -6.04 4.97
CA ARG A 123 5.07 -7.15 4.02
C ARG A 123 4.84 -8.51 4.70
N ALA A 124 5.26 -8.68 5.96
CA ALA A 124 4.99 -9.88 6.74
C ALA A 124 3.49 -10.13 6.98
N HIS A 125 2.64 -9.11 6.82
CA HIS A 125 1.18 -9.20 6.93
C HIS A 125 0.48 -9.54 5.61
N ALA A 126 1.23 -9.83 4.53
CA ALA A 126 0.66 -10.17 3.23
C ALA A 126 -0.23 -11.42 3.32
N LEU A 127 -1.36 -11.34 2.65
CA LEU A 127 -2.27 -12.47 2.42
C LEU A 127 -2.37 -12.69 0.92
N ASP A 128 -2.74 -13.91 0.51
CA ASP A 128 -3.10 -14.10 -0.87
C ASP A 128 -4.45 -13.45 -1.21
N ALA A 129 -4.71 -13.25 -2.50
CA ALA A 129 -5.92 -12.55 -2.95
C ALA A 129 -7.21 -13.30 -2.56
N ALA A 130 -7.17 -14.63 -2.49
CA ALA A 130 -8.33 -15.45 -2.12
C ALA A 130 -8.61 -15.34 -0.61
N GLU A 131 -7.57 -15.37 0.22
CA GLU A 131 -7.68 -15.19 1.66
C GLU A 131 -8.22 -13.79 2.01
N LEU A 132 -7.72 -12.75 1.34
CA LEU A 132 -8.20 -11.38 1.56
C LEU A 132 -9.67 -11.22 1.12
N ALA A 133 -10.06 -11.80 -0.02
CA ALA A 133 -11.44 -11.77 -0.50
C ALA A 133 -12.40 -12.52 0.44
N ASP A 134 -11.95 -13.63 1.03
CA ASP A 134 -12.75 -14.37 2.03
C ASP A 134 -12.96 -13.54 3.29
N LEU A 135 -11.91 -12.89 3.80
CA LEU A 135 -12.02 -11.97 4.95
C LEU A 135 -13.00 -10.82 4.65
N ASP A 136 -12.89 -10.18 3.50
CA ASP A 136 -13.78 -9.09 3.11
C ASP A 136 -15.23 -9.54 3.02
N THR A 137 -15.47 -10.73 2.47
CA THR A 137 -16.81 -11.32 2.39
C THR A 137 -17.40 -11.59 3.77
N ARG A 138 -16.63 -12.15 4.68
CA ARG A 138 -17.06 -12.42 6.06
C ARG A 138 -17.37 -11.14 6.83
N ILE A 139 -16.50 -10.13 6.71
CA ILE A 139 -16.67 -8.82 7.36
C ILE A 139 -17.92 -8.13 6.82
N ALA A 140 -18.13 -8.12 5.50
CA ALA A 140 -19.31 -7.53 4.87
C ALA A 140 -20.60 -8.22 5.30
N ALA A 141 -20.62 -9.56 5.33
CA ALA A 141 -21.78 -10.34 5.78
C ALA A 141 -22.15 -10.03 7.24
N TYR A 142 -21.15 -9.94 8.12
CA TYR A 142 -21.35 -9.56 9.51
C TYR A 142 -21.91 -8.14 9.64
N GLN A 143 -21.35 -7.17 8.91
CA GLN A 143 -21.82 -5.76 8.94
C GLN A 143 -23.27 -5.63 8.47
N ASP A 144 -23.62 -6.35 7.40
CA ASP A 144 -24.99 -6.37 6.87
C ASP A 144 -25.97 -7.00 7.86
N ASP A 145 -25.59 -8.09 8.53
CA ASP A 145 -26.44 -8.76 9.53
C ASP A 145 -26.59 -7.91 10.77
N TYR A 146 -25.50 -7.32 11.27
CA TYR A 146 -25.53 -6.38 12.39
C TYR A 146 -26.45 -5.19 12.09
N GLN A 147 -26.31 -4.54 10.93
CA GLN A 147 -27.12 -3.39 10.58
C GLN A 147 -28.61 -3.73 10.51
N ARG A 148 -28.98 -4.84 9.86
CA ARG A 148 -30.38 -5.29 9.76
C ARG A 148 -30.97 -5.62 11.13
N THR A 149 -30.22 -6.34 11.97
CA THR A 149 -30.68 -6.74 13.30
C THR A 149 -30.81 -5.54 14.21
N TYR A 150 -29.89 -4.58 14.15
CA TYR A 150 -29.96 -3.33 14.89
C TYR A 150 -31.18 -2.50 14.52
N GLU A 151 -31.44 -2.29 13.21
CA GLU A 151 -32.62 -1.57 12.70
C GLU A 151 -33.93 -2.24 13.15
N LEU A 152 -33.95 -3.58 13.12
CA LEU A 152 -35.10 -4.34 13.59
C LEU A 152 -35.33 -4.11 15.09
N CYS A 153 -34.32 -4.19 15.94
CA CYS A 153 -34.45 -3.93 17.38
C CYS A 153 -34.89 -2.51 17.64
N GLN A 154 -34.36 -1.50 16.94
CA GLN A 154 -34.83 -0.12 17.06
C GLN A 154 -36.33 0.02 16.70
N SER A 155 -36.76 -0.59 15.60
CA SER A 155 -38.16 -0.52 15.19
C SER A 155 -39.12 -1.17 16.19
N ILE A 156 -38.67 -2.20 16.90
CA ILE A 156 -39.42 -2.86 17.98
C ILE A 156 -39.52 -1.92 19.17
N GLU A 157 -38.43 -1.31 19.61
CA GLU A 157 -38.43 -0.34 20.75
C GLU A 157 -39.34 0.84 20.48
N ASP A 158 -39.27 1.41 19.25
CA ASP A 158 -40.12 2.54 18.85
C ASP A 158 -41.61 2.18 18.84
N SER A 159 -41.94 0.93 18.49
CA SER A 159 -43.34 0.45 18.43
C SER A 159 -43.94 0.12 19.79
N GLU A 160 -43.11 -0.26 20.76
CA GLU A 160 -43.54 -0.55 22.15
C GLU A 160 -43.78 0.71 23.01
N GLY A 161 -43.31 1.90 22.57
CA GLY A 161 -43.43 3.19 23.24
C GLY A 161 -42.64 3.27 24.57
N PRO A 162 -42.50 4.46 25.18
CA PRO A 162 -41.82 4.57 26.45
C PRO A 162 -42.62 3.80 27.52
N ARG A 163 -41.98 2.80 28.11
CA ARG A 163 -42.51 2.14 29.29
C ARG A 163 -42.50 3.16 30.44
N GLU A 164 -43.72 3.68 30.78
CA GLU A 164 -43.93 4.51 31.95
C GLU A 164 -43.60 3.74 33.26
#